data_dd5a68db71f86ec53d89618e550cb101
#
_entry.id   dd5a68db71f86ec53d89618e550cb101
#
_cell.length_a   1.000
_cell.length_b   1.000
_cell.length_c   1.000
_cell.angle_alpha   90.00
_cell.angle_beta   90.00
_cell.angle_gamma   90.00
#
_symmetry.space_group_name_H-M   'P 1'
#
loop_
_entity.id
_entity.type
_entity.pdbx_description
1 polymer ?
#
loop_
_entity_poly.entity_id
_entity_poly.type
_entity_poly.pdbx_seq_one_letter_code
_entity_poly.pdbx_strand_id
1 'polypeptide(L)'
;MTITNDIRYIGVNDHDIDLFEGQYIVPEGMAYNSYAIIDEKIAVMDTVSADFGEKWFAKLQDALGGRKPDYLIIHHMEPDHSANIDKFISAYPEAAVVGNAKTFAMIDQFFGSGLCKNKLAVKNGDTLSLGRHELTFLFAPMVHWPEVMMSYDGADKALFSADAFGKFGALDCQDKEWDCEARRYYMGIVGKYGMQVQAVLKKAAMLDIKMICPLHGPVLTGDLSHYMSLYDIWSSYGVESEGVCIAYTSVYGNTKKAAELLAKKLEERGCKAAISDLARCDMAEAVEDAFRYGKLVLATTTYNADIFPFMRQFIDHLTERNYQNRTLGFIENGTWAPAAAKIMKAMFEKSRNINYIDTTVTLRSAMTEENAEAIDRMAEELCR
;
A
#
# COMPACT_ATOMS: atom_id res chain seq x y z
N MET A 1 -12.85 -8.44 20.11
CA MET A 1 -11.52 -8.96 20.55
C MET A 1 -10.88 -7.92 21.46
N THR A 2 -10.23 -8.33 22.53
CA THR A 2 -9.52 -7.42 23.46
C THR A 2 -8.06 -7.32 23.02
N ILE A 3 -7.54 -6.10 22.84
CA ILE A 3 -6.14 -5.85 22.50
C ILE A 3 -5.32 -5.62 23.77
N THR A 4 -5.77 -4.68 24.60
CA THR A 4 -5.27 -4.47 25.96
C THR A 4 -6.44 -4.51 26.95
N ASN A 5 -6.21 -4.20 28.22
CA ASN A 5 -7.30 -4.13 29.19
C ASN A 5 -8.39 -3.12 28.80
N ASP A 6 -8.00 -2.04 28.13
CA ASP A 6 -8.87 -0.89 27.84
C ASP A 6 -9.13 -0.72 26.34
N ILE A 7 -8.24 -1.21 25.45
CA ILE A 7 -8.40 -1.12 24.00
C ILE A 7 -9.16 -2.35 23.48
N ARG A 8 -10.28 -2.11 22.81
CA ARG A 8 -11.14 -3.13 22.18
C ARG A 8 -11.10 -3.01 20.67
N TYR A 9 -10.93 -4.11 19.97
CA TYR A 9 -11.11 -4.18 18.53
C TYR A 9 -12.59 -4.37 18.20
N ILE A 10 -13.15 -3.46 17.41
CA ILE A 10 -14.56 -3.45 16.99
C ILE A 10 -14.72 -3.45 15.47
N GLY A 11 -13.63 -3.62 14.72
CA GLY A 11 -13.62 -3.69 13.25
C GLY A 11 -14.29 -4.96 12.70
N VAL A 12 -14.31 -5.07 11.38
CA VAL A 12 -14.98 -6.14 10.63
C VAL A 12 -14.09 -6.72 9.57
N ASN A 13 -14.39 -7.94 9.12
CA ASN A 13 -13.80 -8.57 7.96
C ASN A 13 -14.83 -8.63 6.84
N ASP A 14 -14.39 -8.31 5.63
CA ASP A 14 -15.11 -8.43 4.37
C ASP A 14 -14.48 -9.58 3.57
N HIS A 15 -15.22 -10.65 3.36
CA HIS A 15 -14.81 -11.82 2.58
C HIS A 15 -15.44 -11.84 1.17
N ASP A 16 -16.33 -10.91 0.90
CA ASP A 16 -17.12 -10.87 -0.33
C ASP A 16 -16.58 -9.84 -1.34
N ILE A 17 -15.67 -8.98 -0.90
CA ILE A 17 -15.00 -8.00 -1.78
C ILE A 17 -14.08 -8.72 -2.77
N ASP A 18 -14.24 -8.43 -4.06
CA ASP A 18 -13.36 -8.93 -5.13
C ASP A 18 -12.23 -7.96 -5.48
N LEU A 19 -12.53 -6.65 -5.46
CA LEU A 19 -11.59 -5.59 -5.80
C LEU A 19 -11.59 -4.47 -4.75
N PHE A 20 -10.49 -4.31 -4.03
CA PHE A 20 -10.29 -3.14 -3.16
C PHE A 20 -10.02 -1.90 -4.02
N GLU A 21 -10.61 -0.75 -3.68
CA GLU A 21 -10.62 0.47 -4.50
C GLU A 21 -11.04 0.26 -5.97
N GLY A 22 -11.77 -0.83 -6.25
CA GLY A 22 -12.20 -1.19 -7.60
C GLY A 22 -11.05 -1.60 -8.55
N GLN A 23 -9.87 -1.89 -8.04
CA GLN A 23 -8.70 -2.21 -8.86
C GLN A 23 -7.77 -3.29 -8.29
N TYR A 24 -7.68 -3.47 -6.99
CA TYR A 24 -6.76 -4.43 -6.38
C TYR A 24 -7.48 -5.74 -6.06
N ILE A 25 -7.05 -6.83 -6.68
CA ILE A 25 -7.59 -8.16 -6.41
C ILE A 25 -7.24 -8.56 -4.97
N VAL A 26 -8.23 -8.88 -4.16
CA VAL A 26 -8.05 -9.24 -2.74
C VAL A 26 -8.69 -10.60 -2.42
N PRO A 27 -8.07 -11.70 -2.81
CA PRO A 27 -8.65 -13.05 -2.70
C PRO A 27 -8.86 -13.49 -1.24
N GLU A 28 -8.13 -12.89 -0.30
CA GLU A 28 -8.28 -13.12 1.15
C GLU A 28 -9.21 -12.07 1.80
N GLY A 29 -9.98 -11.33 0.99
CA GLY A 29 -10.86 -10.27 1.48
C GLY A 29 -10.13 -9.07 2.03
N MET A 30 -10.80 -8.32 2.92
CA MET A 30 -10.26 -7.10 3.54
C MET A 30 -10.69 -6.97 4.99
N ALA A 31 -9.85 -6.41 5.84
CA ALA A 31 -10.21 -6.00 7.18
C ALA A 31 -10.43 -4.48 7.22
N TYR A 32 -11.56 -4.03 7.79
CA TYR A 32 -11.80 -2.63 8.12
C TYR A 32 -11.74 -2.50 9.63
N ASN A 33 -10.64 -1.93 10.12
CA ASN A 33 -10.37 -1.87 11.54
C ASN A 33 -10.98 -0.62 12.17
N SER A 34 -11.55 -0.80 13.33
CA SER A 34 -12.01 0.25 14.22
C SER A 34 -11.74 -0.19 15.66
N TYR A 35 -11.48 0.77 16.53
CA TYR A 35 -11.10 0.49 17.92
C TYR A 35 -11.90 1.34 18.88
N ALA A 36 -12.03 0.89 20.12
CA ALA A 36 -12.60 1.67 21.22
C ALA A 36 -11.64 1.64 22.41
N ILE A 37 -11.31 2.80 22.95
CA ILE A 37 -10.60 2.94 24.21
C ILE A 37 -11.64 3.21 25.32
N ILE A 38 -11.70 2.28 26.26
CA ILE A 38 -12.67 2.31 27.38
C ILE A 38 -11.96 2.80 28.64
N ASP A 39 -12.12 4.08 28.92
CA ASP A 39 -11.51 4.74 30.08
C ASP A 39 -12.55 5.58 30.83
N GLU A 40 -12.18 6.59 31.64
CA GLU A 40 -13.12 7.54 32.25
C GLU A 40 -13.98 8.18 31.15
N LYS A 41 -13.36 8.63 30.07
CA LYS A 41 -14.01 8.97 28.80
C LYS A 41 -13.72 7.90 27.76
N ILE A 42 -14.68 7.66 26.88
CA ILE A 42 -14.58 6.64 25.84
C ILE A 42 -14.34 7.30 24.49
N ALA A 43 -13.28 6.85 23.79
CA ALA A 43 -13.00 7.25 22.43
C ALA A 43 -13.17 6.07 21.47
N VAL A 44 -13.87 6.30 20.35
CA VAL A 44 -14.00 5.39 19.22
C VAL A 44 -13.07 5.89 18.11
N MET A 45 -12.27 4.99 17.53
CA MET A 45 -11.31 5.27 16.47
C MET A 45 -11.85 4.80 15.14
N ASP A 46 -12.21 5.74 14.27
CA ASP A 46 -12.77 5.54 12.94
C ASP A 46 -14.04 4.65 12.92
N THR A 47 -14.63 4.49 11.78
CA THR A 47 -15.73 3.59 11.52
C THR A 47 -15.33 2.50 10.53
N VAL A 48 -16.24 1.94 9.78
CA VAL A 48 -15.99 0.89 8.79
C VAL A 48 -16.77 1.19 7.50
N SER A 49 -16.56 0.37 6.45
CA SER A 49 -17.32 0.44 5.19
C SER A 49 -18.85 0.35 5.45
N ALA A 50 -19.61 1.01 4.57
CA ALA A 50 -21.06 1.17 4.71
C ALA A 50 -21.82 -0.16 4.91
N ASP A 51 -21.45 -1.19 4.15
CA ASP A 51 -22.13 -2.51 4.19
C ASP A 51 -21.98 -3.22 5.52
N PHE A 52 -21.01 -2.85 6.33
CA PHE A 52 -20.73 -3.44 7.64
C PHE A 52 -21.18 -2.58 8.82
N GLY A 53 -21.87 -1.47 8.57
CA GLY A 53 -22.29 -0.52 9.62
C GLY A 53 -23.10 -1.13 10.76
N GLU A 54 -24.02 -2.08 10.46
CA GLU A 54 -24.81 -2.76 11.51
C GLU A 54 -23.93 -3.69 12.36
N LYS A 55 -23.05 -4.47 11.73
CA LYS A 55 -22.15 -5.39 12.42
C LYS A 55 -21.14 -4.64 13.30
N TRP A 56 -20.58 -3.54 12.78
CA TRP A 56 -19.69 -2.66 13.52
C TRP A 56 -20.40 -2.03 14.72
N PHE A 57 -21.61 -1.50 14.51
CA PHE A 57 -22.37 -0.83 15.57
C PHE A 57 -22.75 -1.78 16.70
N ALA A 58 -23.11 -3.02 16.39
CA ALA A 58 -23.37 -4.05 17.40
C ALA A 58 -22.11 -4.36 18.24
N LYS A 59 -20.94 -4.47 17.60
CA LYS A 59 -19.66 -4.65 18.31
C LYS A 59 -19.28 -3.44 19.18
N LEU A 60 -19.57 -2.23 18.68
CA LEU A 60 -19.38 -1.00 19.47
C LEU A 60 -20.26 -1.03 20.72
N GLN A 61 -21.56 -1.34 20.59
CA GLN A 61 -22.48 -1.42 21.72
C GLN A 61 -22.05 -2.46 22.78
N ASP A 62 -21.57 -3.63 22.32
CA ASP A 62 -21.01 -4.65 23.21
C ASP A 62 -19.77 -4.14 23.96
N ALA A 63 -18.84 -3.49 23.24
CA ALA A 63 -17.64 -2.93 23.84
C ALA A 63 -17.93 -1.83 24.86
N LEU A 64 -18.96 -1.02 24.62
CA LEU A 64 -19.38 0.06 25.51
C LEU A 64 -20.01 -0.45 26.84
N GLY A 65 -20.55 -1.67 26.87
CA GLY A 65 -21.14 -2.25 28.09
C GLY A 65 -22.23 -1.39 28.72
N GLY A 66 -23.02 -0.69 27.90
CA GLY A 66 -24.09 0.20 28.35
C GLY A 66 -23.66 1.63 28.63
N ARG A 67 -22.38 1.96 28.56
CA ARG A 67 -21.85 3.33 28.60
C ARG A 67 -22.06 4.04 27.26
N LYS A 68 -21.86 5.35 27.21
CA LYS A 68 -21.88 6.15 25.98
C LYS A 68 -20.46 6.59 25.62
N PRO A 69 -20.10 6.65 24.33
CA PRO A 69 -18.83 7.21 23.92
C PRO A 69 -18.84 8.74 24.08
N ASP A 70 -17.69 9.31 24.43
CA ASP A 70 -17.48 10.75 24.50
C ASP A 70 -16.95 11.30 23.18
N TYR A 71 -16.18 10.48 22.45
CA TYR A 71 -15.49 10.91 21.22
C TYR A 71 -15.59 9.88 20.11
N LEU A 72 -15.72 10.38 18.87
CA LEU A 72 -15.39 9.67 17.64
C LEU A 72 -14.18 10.36 17.00
N ILE A 73 -13.05 9.70 16.98
CA ILE A 73 -11.81 10.21 16.39
C ILE A 73 -11.72 9.71 14.96
N ILE A 74 -11.59 10.61 14.00
CA ILE A 74 -11.48 10.29 12.58
C ILE A 74 -10.04 10.52 12.13
N HIS A 75 -9.33 9.43 11.88
CA HIS A 75 -7.98 9.47 11.35
C HIS A 75 -7.98 9.63 9.84
N HIS A 76 -8.99 9.02 9.15
CA HIS A 76 -9.09 9.00 7.70
C HIS A 76 -10.54 9.10 7.22
N MET A 77 -10.74 9.85 6.13
CA MET A 77 -12.07 10.13 5.59
C MET A 77 -12.47 9.25 4.40
N GLU A 78 -11.64 8.28 4.02
CA GLU A 78 -12.03 7.32 2.99
C GLU A 78 -13.28 6.55 3.44
N PRO A 79 -14.25 6.27 2.54
CA PRO A 79 -15.55 5.73 2.92
C PRO A 79 -15.50 4.39 3.67
N ASP A 80 -14.47 3.59 3.47
CA ASP A 80 -14.29 2.33 4.21
C ASP A 80 -13.90 2.51 5.70
N HIS A 81 -13.59 3.76 6.11
CA HIS A 81 -13.33 4.14 7.51
C HIS A 81 -14.30 5.20 8.03
N SER A 82 -15.05 5.86 7.14
CA SER A 82 -15.86 7.02 7.50
C SER A 82 -17.36 6.88 7.21
N ALA A 83 -17.79 5.85 6.48
CA ALA A 83 -19.17 5.74 5.99
C ALA A 83 -20.25 5.69 7.08
N ASN A 84 -19.88 5.35 8.32
CA ASN A 84 -20.86 5.26 9.43
C ASN A 84 -20.78 6.42 10.43
N ILE A 85 -20.17 7.54 10.07
CA ILE A 85 -20.11 8.75 10.91
C ILE A 85 -21.50 9.27 11.24
N ASP A 86 -22.40 9.32 10.25
CA ASP A 86 -23.78 9.77 10.41
C ASP A 86 -24.58 8.87 11.37
N LYS A 87 -24.41 7.54 11.26
CA LYS A 87 -25.01 6.56 12.15
C LYS A 87 -24.51 6.73 13.58
N PHE A 88 -23.20 6.94 13.78
CA PHE A 88 -22.62 7.20 15.08
C PHE A 88 -23.17 8.48 15.71
N ILE A 89 -23.17 9.59 14.98
CA ILE A 89 -23.67 10.89 15.48
C ILE A 89 -25.16 10.81 15.81
N SER A 90 -25.95 10.09 15.00
CA SER A 90 -27.38 9.90 15.25
C SER A 90 -27.65 9.13 16.53
N ALA A 91 -26.84 8.13 16.84
CA ALA A 91 -26.96 7.31 18.05
C ALA A 91 -26.38 7.98 19.30
N TYR A 92 -25.32 8.79 19.13
CA TYR A 92 -24.60 9.44 20.22
C TYR A 92 -24.41 10.94 19.95
N PRO A 93 -25.50 11.73 19.96
CA PRO A 93 -25.45 13.15 19.59
C PRO A 93 -24.63 14.02 20.54
N GLU A 94 -24.36 13.56 21.76
CA GLU A 94 -23.53 14.25 22.75
C GLU A 94 -22.03 14.00 22.56
N ALA A 95 -21.65 12.93 21.80
CA ALA A 95 -20.26 12.63 21.52
C ALA A 95 -19.67 13.69 20.57
N ALA A 96 -18.42 14.11 20.84
CA ALA A 96 -17.72 15.00 19.96
C ALA A 96 -16.98 14.24 18.85
N VAL A 97 -17.13 14.67 17.60
CA VAL A 97 -16.29 14.19 16.51
C VAL A 97 -14.97 14.95 16.54
N VAL A 98 -13.87 14.22 16.61
CA VAL A 98 -12.50 14.73 16.70
C VAL A 98 -11.81 14.54 15.36
N GLY A 99 -11.27 15.61 14.80
CA GLY A 99 -10.55 15.58 13.54
C GLY A 99 -9.86 16.92 13.28
N ASN A 100 -9.12 17.01 12.18
CA ASN A 100 -8.57 18.29 11.77
C ASN A 100 -9.53 19.09 10.88
N ALA A 101 -9.14 20.30 10.49
CA ALA A 101 -10.00 21.18 9.70
C ALA A 101 -10.40 20.59 8.34
N LYS A 102 -9.53 19.78 7.71
CA LYS A 102 -9.82 19.10 6.43
C LYS A 102 -10.80 17.94 6.62
N THR A 103 -10.67 17.20 7.72
CA THR A 103 -11.62 16.15 8.11
C THR A 103 -13.04 16.70 8.14
N PHE A 104 -13.25 17.85 8.81
CA PHE A 104 -14.59 18.45 8.86
C PHE A 104 -15.09 18.98 7.52
N ALA A 105 -14.20 19.52 6.68
CA ALA A 105 -14.58 19.91 5.33
C ALA A 105 -15.02 18.70 4.49
N MET A 106 -14.36 17.55 4.63
CA MET A 106 -14.73 16.31 3.96
C MET A 106 -16.01 15.71 4.53
N ILE A 107 -16.25 15.75 5.85
CA ILE A 107 -17.54 15.35 6.45
C ILE A 107 -18.68 16.16 5.81
N ASP A 108 -18.51 17.48 5.67
CA ASP A 108 -19.52 18.32 5.03
C ASP A 108 -19.73 17.98 3.54
N GLN A 109 -18.70 17.47 2.84
CA GLN A 109 -18.79 17.02 1.45
C GLN A 109 -19.49 15.66 1.31
N PHE A 110 -19.18 14.69 2.17
CA PHE A 110 -19.76 13.35 2.09
C PHE A 110 -21.19 13.27 2.64
N PHE A 111 -21.48 14.02 3.71
CA PHE A 111 -22.73 13.87 4.47
C PHE A 111 -23.60 15.12 4.46
N GLY A 112 -23.14 16.22 3.84
CA GLY A 112 -23.83 17.49 3.87
C GLY A 112 -23.48 18.36 5.08
N SER A 113 -23.51 19.68 4.89
CA SER A 113 -23.18 20.63 5.94
C SER A 113 -24.19 20.57 7.08
N GLY A 114 -23.68 20.57 8.32
CA GLY A 114 -24.50 20.61 9.54
C GLY A 114 -24.76 19.26 10.20
N LEU A 115 -24.30 18.13 9.62
CA LEU A 115 -24.38 16.83 10.29
C LEU A 115 -23.59 16.86 11.60
N CYS A 116 -22.34 17.25 11.55
CA CYS A 116 -21.46 17.25 12.70
C CYS A 116 -21.59 18.57 13.49
N LYS A 117 -22.47 18.60 14.50
CA LYS A 117 -22.71 19.79 15.35
C LYS A 117 -21.68 19.90 16.49
N ASN A 118 -21.29 18.78 17.09
CA ASN A 118 -20.30 18.73 18.16
C ASN A 118 -18.93 18.35 17.58
N LYS A 119 -18.10 19.37 17.30
CA LYS A 119 -16.79 19.24 16.63
C LYS A 119 -15.67 19.60 17.61
N LEU A 120 -14.65 18.75 17.70
CA LEU A 120 -13.39 19.06 18.35
C LEU A 120 -12.27 19.09 17.30
N ALA A 121 -11.95 20.28 16.82
CA ALA A 121 -10.87 20.46 15.85
C ALA A 121 -9.51 20.44 16.56
N VAL A 122 -8.64 19.52 16.14
CA VAL A 122 -7.29 19.37 16.69
C VAL A 122 -6.22 19.83 15.71
N LYS A 123 -5.04 20.14 16.25
CA LYS A 123 -3.82 20.48 15.53
C LYS A 123 -2.76 19.40 15.74
N ASN A 124 -1.72 19.43 14.92
CA ASN A 124 -0.58 18.52 15.11
C ASN A 124 0.09 18.79 16.47
N GLY A 125 0.20 17.76 17.29
CA GLY A 125 0.77 17.79 18.62
C GLY A 125 -0.23 18.12 19.74
N ASP A 126 -1.50 18.42 19.44
CA ASP A 126 -2.53 18.57 20.47
C ASP A 126 -2.75 17.23 21.19
N THR A 127 -3.19 17.30 22.44
CA THR A 127 -3.49 16.12 23.26
C THR A 127 -4.97 16.07 23.67
N LEU A 128 -5.46 14.86 23.91
CA LEU A 128 -6.81 14.59 24.43
C LEU A 128 -6.73 13.56 25.55
N SER A 129 -7.09 13.99 26.78
CA SER A 129 -7.14 13.10 27.93
C SER A 129 -8.47 12.35 27.97
N LEU A 130 -8.40 11.04 28.17
CA LEU A 130 -9.54 10.15 28.39
C LEU A 130 -9.65 9.70 29.87
N GLY A 131 -8.66 10.06 30.69
CA GLY A 131 -8.44 9.60 32.07
C GLY A 131 -7.02 9.06 32.22
N ARG A 132 -6.84 7.75 32.26
CA ARG A 132 -5.53 7.08 32.21
C ARG A 132 -4.85 7.26 30.86
N HIS A 133 -5.62 7.19 29.78
CA HIS A 133 -5.13 7.35 28.40
C HIS A 133 -5.06 8.82 28.02
N GLU A 134 -3.94 9.21 27.41
CA GLU A 134 -3.76 10.52 26.78
C GLU A 134 -3.31 10.32 25.34
N LEU A 135 -4.12 10.81 24.42
CA LEU A 135 -3.88 10.71 22.99
C LEU A 135 -3.15 11.96 22.50
N THR A 136 -2.05 11.79 21.78
CA THR A 136 -1.36 12.86 21.05
C THR A 136 -1.64 12.72 19.57
N PHE A 137 -2.12 13.79 18.92
CA PHE A 137 -2.45 13.77 17.48
C PHE A 137 -1.24 14.13 16.63
N LEU A 138 -0.94 13.27 15.64
CA LEU A 138 0.18 13.40 14.72
C LEU A 138 -0.34 13.50 13.29
N PHE A 139 -0.17 14.64 12.65
CA PHE A 139 -0.62 14.78 11.27
C PHE A 139 0.30 14.07 10.30
N ALA A 140 -0.31 13.29 9.41
CA ALA A 140 0.31 12.48 8.37
C ALA A 140 -0.27 12.81 6.97
N PRO A 141 -0.28 14.10 6.54
CA PRO A 141 -0.94 14.49 5.31
C PRO A 141 -0.33 13.77 4.11
N MET A 142 -1.19 13.30 3.20
CA MET A 142 -0.85 12.49 2.02
C MET A 142 -0.30 11.09 2.34
N VAL A 143 -0.60 10.56 3.54
CA VAL A 143 -0.36 9.16 3.85
C VAL A 143 -1.72 8.46 4.13
N HIS A 144 -2.67 8.28 3.13
CA HIS A 144 -2.41 8.71 1.73
C HIS A 144 -3.29 9.89 1.29
N TRP A 145 -4.24 10.38 2.08
CA TRP A 145 -5.08 11.56 1.80
C TRP A 145 -4.61 12.79 2.59
N PRO A 146 -5.05 14.01 2.20
CA PRO A 146 -4.51 15.26 2.75
C PRO A 146 -4.92 15.56 4.20
N GLU A 147 -5.99 14.93 4.71
CA GLU A 147 -6.50 15.09 6.07
C GLU A 147 -5.96 14.08 7.06
N VAL A 148 -5.28 13.03 6.59
CA VAL A 148 -4.85 11.91 7.44
C VAL A 148 -4.08 12.40 8.67
N MET A 149 -4.48 11.88 9.81
CA MET A 149 -3.78 12.02 11.09
C MET A 149 -3.66 10.65 11.76
N MET A 150 -2.78 10.56 12.73
CA MET A 150 -2.57 9.40 13.59
C MET A 150 -2.78 9.84 15.04
N SER A 151 -3.04 8.90 15.94
CA SER A 151 -3.07 9.15 17.39
C SER A 151 -2.08 8.23 18.09
N TYR A 152 -1.27 8.79 18.97
CA TYR A 152 -0.41 8.02 19.85
C TYR A 152 -0.98 8.04 21.28
N ASP A 153 -1.25 6.88 21.82
CA ASP A 153 -1.64 6.69 23.21
C ASP A 153 -0.39 6.45 24.08
N GLY A 154 -0.15 7.38 25.00
CA GLY A 154 1.01 7.31 25.89
C GLY A 154 0.90 6.23 26.97
N ALA A 155 -0.30 5.80 27.35
CA ALA A 155 -0.52 4.83 28.43
C ALA A 155 -0.16 3.40 28.01
N ASP A 156 -0.68 2.93 26.89
CA ASP A 156 -0.41 1.57 26.36
C ASP A 156 0.65 1.58 25.24
N LYS A 157 1.20 2.80 24.90
CA LYS A 157 2.21 3.01 23.87
C LYS A 157 1.75 2.52 22.49
N ALA A 158 0.47 2.75 22.19
CA ALA A 158 -0.20 2.34 20.99
C ALA A 158 -0.27 3.48 19.97
N LEU A 159 0.15 3.21 18.73
CA LEU A 159 0.00 4.12 17.60
C LEU A 159 -1.19 3.66 16.75
N PHE A 160 -2.24 4.46 16.70
CA PHE A 160 -3.32 4.33 15.71
C PHE A 160 -2.87 5.03 14.43
N SER A 161 -2.47 4.25 13.44
CA SER A 161 -1.63 4.71 12.34
C SER A 161 -2.38 5.07 11.07
N ALA A 162 -3.71 5.14 11.10
CA ALA A 162 -4.54 5.18 9.90
C ALA A 162 -4.14 4.01 8.96
N ASP A 163 -4.04 4.24 7.67
CA ASP A 163 -3.68 3.22 6.68
C ASP A 163 -2.22 2.82 6.70
N ALA A 164 -1.36 3.62 7.31
CA ALA A 164 0.04 3.25 7.42
C ALA A 164 0.20 1.94 8.21
N PHE A 165 1.10 1.07 7.75
CA PHE A 165 1.33 -0.28 8.26
C PHE A 165 0.18 -1.26 8.03
N GLY A 166 -0.80 -0.89 7.20
CA GLY A 166 -1.86 -1.77 6.74
C GLY A 166 -1.38 -2.82 5.74
N LYS A 167 -2.22 -3.82 5.52
CA LYS A 167 -2.04 -4.85 4.49
C LYS A 167 -3.38 -5.31 3.94
N PHE A 168 -3.39 -5.88 2.74
CA PHE A 168 -4.54 -6.60 2.23
C PHE A 168 -4.81 -7.89 3.01
N GLY A 169 -6.07 -8.30 3.02
CA GLY A 169 -6.54 -9.53 3.64
C GLY A 169 -7.37 -9.34 4.92
N ALA A 170 -8.37 -10.20 5.10
CA ALA A 170 -9.17 -10.29 6.31
C ALA A 170 -8.35 -10.91 7.47
N LEU A 171 -8.64 -10.52 8.72
CA LEU A 171 -7.85 -10.93 9.90
C LEU A 171 -7.98 -12.41 10.26
N ASP A 172 -9.03 -13.07 9.80
CA ASP A 172 -9.33 -14.50 10.08
C ASP A 172 -8.96 -15.42 8.92
N CYS A 173 -8.34 -14.91 7.86
CA CYS A 173 -7.71 -15.72 6.82
C CYS A 173 -6.35 -16.25 7.27
N GLN A 174 -5.94 -17.42 6.73
CA GLN A 174 -4.67 -18.06 7.11
C GLN A 174 -3.48 -17.15 6.78
N ASP A 175 -2.55 -17.10 7.73
CA ASP A 175 -1.37 -16.25 7.67
C ASP A 175 -0.55 -16.44 6.38
N LYS A 176 -0.68 -15.48 5.49
CA LYS A 176 0.42 -15.15 4.58
C LYS A 176 1.36 -14.20 5.32
N GLU A 177 2.64 -14.30 5.04
CA GLU A 177 3.63 -13.37 5.58
C GLU A 177 3.15 -11.93 5.39
N TRP A 178 3.21 -11.11 6.44
CA TRP A 178 2.76 -9.71 6.43
C TRP A 178 3.40 -8.93 5.27
N ASP A 179 4.68 -9.18 4.99
CA ASP A 179 5.51 -8.41 4.07
C ASP A 179 4.96 -8.35 2.64
N CYS A 180 4.46 -9.46 2.10
CA CYS A 180 3.97 -9.54 0.72
C CYS A 180 2.74 -8.63 0.51
N GLU A 181 1.68 -8.88 1.29
CA GLU A 181 0.43 -8.14 1.15
C GLU A 181 0.56 -6.69 1.64
N ALA A 182 1.44 -6.42 2.62
CA ALA A 182 1.72 -5.07 3.07
C ALA A 182 2.53 -4.27 2.03
N ARG A 183 3.47 -4.90 1.33
CA ARG A 183 4.22 -4.26 0.23
C ARG A 183 3.29 -3.94 -0.92
N ARG A 184 2.43 -4.90 -1.31
CA ARG A 184 1.44 -4.71 -2.38
C ARG A 184 0.46 -3.58 -2.03
N TYR A 185 -0.03 -3.55 -0.79
CA TYR A 185 -0.85 -2.45 -0.26
C TYR A 185 -0.09 -1.13 -0.28
N TYR A 186 1.13 -1.07 0.28
CA TYR A 186 1.94 0.13 0.32
C TYR A 186 2.21 0.71 -1.08
N MET A 187 2.70 -0.13 -2.01
CA MET A 187 3.02 0.32 -3.38
C MET A 187 1.77 0.75 -4.14
N GLY A 188 0.65 0.08 -3.92
CA GLY A 188 -0.65 0.44 -4.51
C GLY A 188 -1.16 1.79 -4.03
N ILE A 189 -1.26 1.96 -2.72
CA ILE A 189 -2.01 3.02 -2.05
C ILE A 189 -1.10 4.22 -1.68
N VAL A 190 0.05 3.96 -1.08
CA VAL A 190 0.93 4.97 -0.46
C VAL A 190 2.17 5.28 -1.29
N GLY A 191 2.59 4.40 -2.19
CA GLY A 191 3.90 4.40 -2.85
C GLY A 191 4.34 5.72 -3.51
N LYS A 192 3.39 6.53 -3.99
CA LYS A 192 3.66 7.86 -4.53
C LYS A 192 4.24 8.84 -3.50
N TYR A 193 3.90 8.68 -2.23
CA TYR A 193 4.09 9.66 -1.16
C TYR A 193 5.26 9.33 -0.22
N GLY A 194 6.32 8.70 -0.73
CA GLY A 194 7.47 8.27 0.05
C GLY A 194 8.08 9.37 0.96
N MET A 195 8.21 10.60 0.47
CA MET A 195 8.73 11.72 1.29
C MET A 195 7.83 12.01 2.50
N GLN A 196 6.53 11.92 2.35
CA GLN A 196 5.56 12.14 3.43
C GLN A 196 5.65 11.01 4.47
N VAL A 197 5.77 9.76 4.00
CA VAL A 197 6.00 8.61 4.87
C VAL A 197 7.31 8.77 5.66
N GLN A 198 8.40 9.17 5.01
CA GLN A 198 9.68 9.45 5.67
C GLN A 198 9.55 10.52 6.77
N ALA A 199 8.73 11.56 6.55
CA ALA A 199 8.47 12.56 7.56
C ALA A 199 7.66 12.00 8.76
N VAL A 200 6.72 11.08 8.51
CA VAL A 200 5.97 10.37 9.56
C VAL A 200 6.87 9.44 10.35
N LEU A 201 7.72 8.64 9.69
CA LEU A 201 8.68 7.74 10.35
C LEU A 201 9.63 8.49 11.29
N LYS A 202 10.11 9.67 10.88
CA LYS A 202 10.94 10.54 11.76
C LYS A 202 10.21 10.99 13.02
N LYS A 203 8.90 11.28 12.94
CA LYS A 203 8.09 11.62 14.11
C LYS A 203 7.88 10.38 14.99
N ALA A 204 7.53 9.24 14.38
CA ALA A 204 7.31 7.98 15.08
C ALA A 204 8.56 7.50 15.84
N ALA A 205 9.76 7.71 15.29
CA ALA A 205 11.03 7.37 15.93
C ALA A 205 11.30 8.11 17.25
N MET A 206 10.58 9.21 17.53
CA MET A 206 10.68 9.93 18.79
C MET A 206 9.73 9.41 19.88
N LEU A 207 8.89 8.43 19.56
CA LEU A 207 7.88 7.84 20.43
C LEU A 207 8.30 6.45 20.89
N ASP A 208 7.93 6.06 22.11
CA ASP A 208 8.10 4.68 22.60
C ASP A 208 6.89 3.83 22.18
N ILE A 209 6.86 3.43 20.90
CA ILE A 209 5.75 2.64 20.33
C ILE A 209 5.99 1.16 20.66
N LYS A 210 4.98 0.50 21.23
CA LYS A 210 4.96 -0.94 21.52
C LYS A 210 3.94 -1.70 20.68
N MET A 211 3.02 -0.97 20.06
CA MET A 211 1.92 -1.51 19.31
C MET A 211 1.52 -0.54 18.20
N ILE A 212 1.22 -1.07 17.01
CA ILE A 212 0.66 -0.29 15.90
C ILE A 212 -0.72 -0.87 15.60
N CYS A 213 -1.73 0.00 15.57
CA CYS A 213 -3.12 -0.32 15.30
C CYS A 213 -3.53 0.31 13.97
N PRO A 214 -3.31 -0.36 12.83
CA PRO A 214 -3.64 0.17 11.51
C PRO A 214 -5.14 0.04 11.22
N LEU A 215 -5.63 0.75 10.20
CA LEU A 215 -7.01 0.63 9.72
C LEU A 215 -7.25 -0.62 8.87
N HIS A 216 -6.19 -1.27 8.37
CA HIS A 216 -6.25 -2.57 7.68
C HIS A 216 -5.19 -3.52 8.23
N GLY A 217 -5.51 -4.83 8.19
CA GLY A 217 -4.56 -5.86 8.64
C GLY A 217 -4.45 -6.00 10.17
N PRO A 218 -3.50 -6.79 10.67
CA PRO A 218 -3.39 -7.12 12.09
C PRO A 218 -2.83 -5.96 12.91
N VAL A 219 -3.13 -5.97 14.21
CA VAL A 219 -2.39 -5.16 15.19
C VAL A 219 -0.97 -5.69 15.28
N LEU A 220 0.02 -4.83 15.05
CA LEU A 220 1.43 -5.19 15.08
C LEU A 220 1.98 -4.98 16.49
N THR A 221 2.62 -6.01 17.02
CA THR A 221 3.20 -6.03 18.38
C THR A 221 4.57 -6.74 18.38
N GLY A 222 5.24 -6.74 19.51
CA GLY A 222 6.55 -7.39 19.64
C GLY A 222 7.68 -6.54 19.07
N ASP A 223 8.52 -7.12 18.22
CA ASP A 223 9.59 -6.37 17.55
C ASP A 223 9.06 -5.61 16.33
N LEU A 224 8.82 -4.33 16.52
CA LEU A 224 8.33 -3.44 15.46
C LEU A 224 9.44 -2.99 14.49
N SER A 225 10.70 -3.30 14.76
CA SER A 225 11.83 -2.84 13.94
C SER A 225 11.76 -3.36 12.50
N HIS A 226 11.25 -4.58 12.32
CA HIS A 226 11.03 -5.19 11.01
C HIS A 226 10.07 -4.34 10.15
N TYR A 227 8.90 -4.02 10.67
CA TYR A 227 7.87 -3.23 9.96
C TYR A 227 8.35 -1.80 9.65
N MET A 228 9.01 -1.17 10.63
CA MET A 228 9.59 0.16 10.46
C MET A 228 10.71 0.17 9.41
N SER A 229 11.55 -0.85 9.38
CA SER A 229 12.62 -1.01 8.40
C SER A 229 12.07 -1.17 6.98
N LEU A 230 11.03 -2.00 6.78
CA LEU A 230 10.40 -2.16 5.49
C LEU A 230 9.75 -0.85 5.00
N TYR A 231 9.04 -0.15 5.87
CA TYR A 231 8.47 1.16 5.54
C TYR A 231 9.54 2.20 5.18
N ASP A 232 10.70 2.18 5.86
CA ASP A 232 11.84 3.04 5.52
C ASP A 232 12.41 2.71 4.12
N ILE A 233 12.61 1.42 3.83
CA ILE A 233 13.07 0.95 2.52
C ILE A 233 12.07 1.35 1.42
N TRP A 234 10.80 1.07 1.59
CA TRP A 234 9.78 1.36 0.58
C TRP A 234 9.62 2.86 0.34
N SER A 235 9.57 3.66 1.38
CA SER A 235 9.35 5.10 1.29
C SER A 235 10.59 5.89 0.84
N SER A 236 11.78 5.35 1.02
CA SER A 236 13.02 5.88 0.45
C SER A 236 13.28 5.37 -0.99
N TYR A 237 12.41 4.51 -1.51
CA TYR A 237 12.59 3.82 -2.79
C TYR A 237 13.87 2.99 -2.83
N GLY A 238 14.24 2.41 -1.69
CA GLY A 238 15.36 1.50 -1.53
C GLY A 238 15.11 0.13 -2.19
N VAL A 239 16.14 -0.67 -2.27
CA VAL A 239 16.06 -2.08 -2.71
C VAL A 239 15.79 -2.95 -1.50
N GLU A 240 14.70 -3.72 -1.53
CA GLU A 240 14.36 -4.63 -0.43
C GLU A 240 15.07 -5.98 -0.56
N SER A 241 15.14 -6.48 -1.78
CA SER A 241 15.69 -7.80 -2.06
C SER A 241 16.64 -7.79 -3.26
N GLU A 242 17.74 -8.50 -3.16
CA GLU A 242 18.58 -8.77 -4.31
C GLU A 242 17.86 -9.69 -5.31
N GLY A 243 18.02 -9.39 -6.60
CA GLY A 243 17.40 -10.15 -7.69
C GLY A 243 16.98 -9.30 -8.87
N VAL A 244 16.29 -9.92 -9.80
CA VAL A 244 15.83 -9.32 -11.05
C VAL A 244 14.34 -9.58 -11.22
N CYS A 245 13.54 -8.54 -11.36
CA CYS A 245 12.16 -8.64 -11.83
C CYS A 245 12.15 -8.66 -13.37
N ILE A 246 11.43 -9.60 -13.97
CA ILE A 246 11.25 -9.71 -15.43
C ILE A 246 9.76 -9.57 -15.72
N ALA A 247 9.34 -8.43 -16.24
CA ALA A 247 7.98 -8.18 -16.65
C ALA A 247 7.86 -8.30 -18.17
N TYR A 248 6.97 -9.17 -18.65
CA TYR A 248 6.86 -9.38 -20.09
C TYR A 248 5.42 -9.38 -20.60
N THR A 249 5.29 -9.09 -21.90
CA THR A 249 4.10 -9.37 -22.70
C THR A 249 4.50 -10.12 -23.97
N SER A 250 3.64 -11.03 -24.42
CA SER A 250 3.91 -11.84 -25.61
C SER A 250 2.64 -12.18 -26.36
N VAL A 251 2.60 -11.90 -27.67
CA VAL A 251 1.41 -12.19 -28.49
C VAL A 251 1.39 -13.66 -28.92
N TYR A 252 2.48 -14.15 -29.48
CA TYR A 252 2.59 -15.52 -30.04
C TYR A 252 3.68 -16.37 -29.36
N GLY A 253 4.15 -15.99 -28.18
CA GLY A 253 5.06 -16.78 -27.37
C GLY A 253 6.56 -16.53 -27.61
N ASN A 254 6.96 -15.79 -28.65
CA ASN A 254 8.39 -15.59 -28.91
C ASN A 254 9.08 -14.70 -27.89
N THR A 255 8.46 -13.59 -27.49
CA THR A 255 8.98 -12.72 -26.42
C THR A 255 8.95 -13.45 -25.07
N LYS A 256 7.91 -14.26 -24.80
CA LYS A 256 7.85 -15.12 -23.62
C LYS A 256 9.06 -16.05 -23.53
N LYS A 257 9.39 -16.77 -24.63
CA LYS A 257 10.56 -17.67 -24.67
C LYS A 257 11.87 -16.95 -24.33
N ALA A 258 12.04 -15.70 -24.79
CA ALA A 258 13.22 -14.90 -24.48
C ALA A 258 13.26 -14.49 -22.99
N ALA A 259 12.12 -14.09 -22.41
CA ALA A 259 12.01 -13.76 -20.99
C ALA A 259 12.26 -14.99 -20.10
N GLU A 260 11.70 -16.14 -20.45
CA GLU A 260 11.93 -17.42 -19.75
C GLU A 260 13.38 -17.88 -19.86
N LEU A 261 14.03 -17.70 -21.03
CA LEU A 261 15.46 -18.00 -21.18
C LEU A 261 16.32 -17.11 -20.30
N LEU A 262 15.99 -15.80 -20.20
CA LEU A 262 16.71 -14.89 -19.32
C LEU A 262 16.55 -15.32 -17.85
N ALA A 263 15.33 -15.63 -17.40
CA ALA A 263 15.09 -16.11 -16.03
C ALA A 263 15.95 -17.35 -15.72
N LYS A 264 15.96 -18.34 -16.61
CA LYS A 264 16.79 -19.54 -16.48
C LYS A 264 18.28 -19.20 -16.42
N LYS A 265 18.78 -18.27 -17.25
CA LYS A 265 20.18 -17.86 -17.28
C LYS A 265 20.60 -17.12 -15.99
N LEU A 266 19.70 -16.36 -15.39
CA LEU A 266 19.89 -15.71 -14.08
C LEU A 266 19.97 -16.76 -12.96
N GLU A 267 19.05 -17.72 -12.95
CA GLU A 267 19.02 -18.81 -11.96
C GLU A 267 20.28 -19.69 -12.05
N GLU A 268 20.74 -20.03 -13.28
CA GLU A 268 22.00 -20.74 -13.51
C GLU A 268 23.23 -20.04 -12.92
N ARG A 269 23.15 -18.72 -12.74
CA ARG A 269 24.19 -17.86 -12.14
C ARG A 269 23.94 -17.58 -10.64
N GLY A 270 22.91 -18.19 -10.05
CA GLY A 270 22.54 -17.95 -8.67
C GLY A 270 21.82 -16.63 -8.39
N CYS A 271 21.42 -15.89 -9.43
CA CYS A 271 20.62 -14.68 -9.31
C CYS A 271 19.14 -15.05 -9.17
N LYS A 272 18.45 -14.52 -8.14
CA LYS A 272 17.00 -14.68 -7.99
C LYS A 272 16.28 -13.94 -9.12
N ALA A 273 15.32 -14.59 -9.76
CA ALA A 273 14.48 -13.98 -10.79
C ALA A 273 13.00 -14.14 -10.42
N ALA A 274 12.25 -13.03 -10.48
CA ALA A 274 10.79 -13.03 -10.47
C ALA A 274 10.32 -12.72 -11.91
N ILE A 275 9.41 -13.53 -12.45
CA ILE A 275 8.94 -13.37 -13.83
C ILE A 275 7.43 -13.26 -13.90
N SER A 276 6.90 -12.23 -14.57
CA SER A 276 5.47 -11.93 -14.64
C SER A 276 4.99 -11.73 -16.08
N ASP A 277 3.95 -12.49 -16.48
CA ASP A 277 3.19 -12.25 -17.71
C ASP A 277 2.13 -11.19 -17.43
N LEU A 278 2.40 -9.95 -17.80
CA LEU A 278 1.52 -8.80 -17.52
C LEU A 278 0.11 -8.90 -18.12
N ALA A 279 -0.11 -9.80 -19.05
CA ALA A 279 -1.43 -10.05 -19.61
C ALA A 279 -2.24 -11.09 -18.80
N ARG A 280 -1.64 -11.73 -17.80
CA ARG A 280 -2.24 -12.86 -17.05
C ARG A 280 -2.05 -12.82 -15.55
N CYS A 281 -1.05 -12.07 -15.05
CA CYS A 281 -0.84 -11.89 -13.62
C CYS A 281 -1.72 -10.77 -13.06
N ASP A 282 -1.82 -10.69 -11.74
CA ASP A 282 -2.25 -9.46 -11.07
C ASP A 282 -1.19 -8.38 -11.32
N MET A 283 -1.63 -7.26 -11.90
CA MET A 283 -0.75 -6.13 -12.22
C MET A 283 -0.12 -5.54 -10.95
N ALA A 284 -0.84 -5.54 -9.83
CA ALA A 284 -0.35 -5.00 -8.57
C ALA A 284 0.80 -5.83 -7.98
N GLU A 285 0.78 -7.16 -8.15
CA GLU A 285 1.90 -8.04 -7.78
C GLU A 285 3.14 -7.76 -8.64
N ALA A 286 2.96 -7.58 -9.95
CA ALA A 286 4.09 -7.26 -10.82
C ALA A 286 4.69 -5.88 -10.49
N VAL A 287 3.87 -4.91 -10.11
CA VAL A 287 4.31 -3.58 -9.68
C VAL A 287 5.10 -3.67 -8.37
N GLU A 288 4.60 -4.39 -7.37
CA GLU A 288 5.29 -4.52 -6.09
C GLU A 288 6.65 -5.24 -6.24
N ASP A 289 6.71 -6.28 -7.08
CA ASP A 289 7.97 -6.97 -7.41
C ASP A 289 8.99 -6.04 -8.10
N ALA A 290 8.54 -5.15 -8.99
CA ALA A 290 9.42 -4.16 -9.61
C ALA A 290 10.01 -3.19 -8.57
N PHE A 291 9.27 -2.81 -7.53
CA PHE A 291 9.78 -2.00 -6.43
C PHE A 291 10.63 -2.80 -5.44
N ARG A 292 10.36 -4.07 -5.27
CA ARG A 292 11.08 -4.96 -4.37
C ARG A 292 12.53 -5.18 -4.79
N TYR A 293 12.73 -5.46 -6.09
CA TYR A 293 14.05 -5.79 -6.64
C TYR A 293 14.80 -4.56 -7.17
N GLY A 294 16.13 -4.63 -7.12
CA GLY A 294 17.00 -3.56 -7.62
C GLY A 294 17.10 -3.48 -9.14
N LYS A 295 16.71 -4.55 -9.84
CA LYS A 295 16.86 -4.68 -11.29
C LYS A 295 15.55 -5.12 -11.93
N LEU A 296 15.21 -4.50 -13.06
CA LEU A 296 13.98 -4.77 -13.82
C LEU A 296 14.29 -4.95 -15.30
N VAL A 297 13.83 -6.05 -15.87
CA VAL A 297 13.85 -6.27 -17.31
C VAL A 297 12.45 -6.19 -17.88
N LEU A 298 12.26 -5.36 -18.88
CA LEU A 298 11.00 -5.18 -19.60
C LEU A 298 11.11 -5.84 -20.97
N ALA A 299 10.23 -6.83 -21.19
CA ALA A 299 10.23 -7.62 -22.42
C ALA A 299 8.89 -7.49 -23.13
N THR A 300 8.85 -6.83 -24.31
CA THR A 300 7.59 -6.61 -25.03
C THR A 300 7.78 -6.56 -26.55
N THR A 301 6.66 -6.61 -27.26
CA THR A 301 6.62 -6.46 -28.71
C THR A 301 6.25 -5.04 -29.10
N THR A 302 6.80 -4.57 -30.21
CA THR A 302 6.30 -3.39 -30.91
C THR A 302 4.90 -3.70 -31.46
N TYR A 303 3.93 -2.87 -31.08
CA TYR A 303 2.53 -3.06 -31.40
C TYR A 303 1.88 -1.72 -31.79
N ASN A 304 1.27 -1.65 -32.99
CA ASN A 304 0.66 -0.40 -33.51
C ASN A 304 1.64 0.81 -33.49
N ALA A 305 2.90 0.60 -33.84
CA ALA A 305 3.98 1.60 -33.77
C ALA A 305 4.27 2.11 -32.34
N ASP A 306 3.84 1.40 -31.32
CA ASP A 306 4.00 1.65 -29.89
C ASP A 306 4.39 0.34 -29.18
N ILE A 307 4.28 0.27 -27.85
CA ILE A 307 4.44 -0.94 -27.05
C ILE A 307 3.07 -1.61 -26.80
N PHE A 308 3.11 -2.89 -26.42
CA PHE A 308 1.89 -3.63 -26.10
C PHE A 308 1.15 -2.99 -24.88
N PRO A 309 -0.21 -2.89 -24.90
CA PRO A 309 -0.96 -2.09 -23.92
C PRO A 309 -0.68 -2.42 -22.45
N PHE A 310 -0.60 -3.69 -22.07
CA PHE A 310 -0.32 -4.09 -20.68
C PHE A 310 1.08 -3.66 -20.22
N MET A 311 2.08 -3.63 -21.11
CA MET A 311 3.41 -3.11 -20.78
C MET A 311 3.37 -1.60 -20.56
N ARG A 312 2.57 -0.86 -21.36
CA ARG A 312 2.39 0.57 -21.16
C ARG A 312 1.75 0.85 -19.80
N GLN A 313 0.65 0.18 -19.49
CA GLN A 313 -0.03 0.30 -18.21
C GLN A 313 0.91 0.00 -17.02
N PHE A 314 1.71 -1.05 -17.13
CA PHE A 314 2.69 -1.39 -16.09
C PHE A 314 3.70 -0.27 -15.87
N ILE A 315 4.30 0.28 -16.95
CA ILE A 315 5.26 1.38 -16.83
C ILE A 315 4.58 2.66 -16.28
N ASP A 316 3.34 2.94 -16.67
CA ASP A 316 2.57 4.06 -16.14
C ASP A 316 2.38 3.90 -14.62
N HIS A 317 1.97 2.72 -14.15
CA HIS A 317 1.87 2.43 -12.71
C HIS A 317 3.18 2.63 -11.95
N LEU A 318 4.32 2.24 -12.55
CA LEU A 318 5.63 2.46 -11.94
C LEU A 318 5.97 3.96 -11.83
N THR A 319 5.85 4.68 -12.94
CA THR A 319 6.26 6.09 -13.02
C THR A 319 5.36 7.02 -12.22
N GLU A 320 4.06 6.74 -12.13
CA GLU A 320 3.11 7.46 -11.27
C GLU A 320 3.46 7.34 -9.78
N ARG A 321 4.12 6.24 -9.38
CA ARG A 321 4.56 5.94 -8.01
C ARG A 321 6.02 6.32 -7.76
N ASN A 322 6.59 7.21 -8.59
CA ASN A 322 7.97 7.69 -8.45
C ASN A 322 9.04 6.60 -8.55
N TYR A 323 8.87 5.61 -9.43
CA TYR A 323 9.85 4.55 -9.64
C TYR A 323 11.24 5.11 -9.92
N GLN A 324 12.22 4.73 -9.10
CA GLN A 324 13.56 5.31 -9.12
C GLN A 324 14.60 4.40 -8.47
N ASN A 325 15.88 4.75 -8.55
CA ASN A 325 17.00 4.03 -7.93
C ASN A 325 17.11 2.58 -8.41
N ARG A 326 16.90 2.32 -9.71
CA ARG A 326 16.84 0.97 -10.28
C ARG A 326 17.70 0.84 -11.55
N THR A 327 18.06 -0.40 -11.86
CA THR A 327 18.73 -0.75 -13.11
C THR A 327 17.76 -1.43 -14.05
N LEU A 328 17.66 -0.94 -15.29
CA LEU A 328 16.74 -1.43 -16.30
C LEU A 328 17.46 -2.13 -17.46
N GLY A 329 16.84 -3.24 -17.94
CA GLY A 329 17.19 -3.92 -19.17
C GLY A 329 15.99 -4.05 -20.10
N PHE A 330 16.21 -4.20 -21.40
CA PHE A 330 15.13 -4.28 -22.38
C PHE A 330 15.30 -5.48 -23.34
N ILE A 331 14.20 -6.21 -23.51
CA ILE A 331 14.03 -7.19 -24.59
C ILE A 331 12.88 -6.70 -25.47
N GLU A 332 13.15 -6.40 -26.74
CA GLU A 332 12.12 -5.98 -27.67
C GLU A 332 11.91 -7.02 -28.77
N ASN A 333 10.71 -7.07 -29.34
CA ASN A 333 10.40 -7.88 -30.51
C ASN A 333 9.66 -7.04 -31.55
N GLY A 334 10.08 -7.16 -32.80
CA GLY A 334 9.42 -6.48 -33.91
C GLY A 334 9.93 -6.99 -35.26
N THR A 335 9.05 -7.58 -36.07
CA THR A 335 9.41 -8.24 -37.31
C THR A 335 10.09 -7.31 -38.33
N TRP A 336 9.54 -6.11 -38.55
CA TRP A 336 10.04 -5.18 -39.57
C TRP A 336 10.57 -3.86 -39.00
N ALA A 337 10.06 -3.38 -37.84
CA ALA A 337 10.44 -2.10 -37.25
C ALA A 337 10.39 -2.17 -35.72
N PRO A 338 11.33 -2.88 -35.05
CA PRO A 338 11.39 -2.92 -33.62
C PRO A 338 11.65 -1.51 -33.06
N ALA A 339 10.80 -1.07 -32.14
CA ALA A 339 10.87 0.26 -31.54
C ALA A 339 10.55 0.25 -30.03
N ALA A 340 10.18 -0.92 -29.48
CA ALA A 340 9.66 -1.03 -28.13
C ALA A 340 10.69 -0.62 -27.07
N ALA A 341 11.96 -1.00 -27.22
CA ALA A 341 13.01 -0.62 -26.27
C ALA A 341 13.18 0.91 -26.17
N LYS A 342 13.21 1.60 -27.30
CA LYS A 342 13.29 3.06 -27.35
C LYS A 342 12.10 3.73 -26.67
N ILE A 343 10.90 3.21 -26.91
CA ILE A 343 9.66 3.76 -26.31
C ILE A 343 9.65 3.55 -24.81
N MET A 344 9.93 2.31 -24.35
CA MET A 344 10.01 2.01 -22.93
C MET A 344 11.05 2.89 -22.21
N LYS A 345 12.24 3.05 -22.80
CA LYS A 345 13.29 3.91 -22.24
C LYS A 345 12.82 5.36 -22.08
N ALA A 346 12.13 5.90 -23.09
CA ALA A 346 11.59 7.28 -23.05
C ALA A 346 10.54 7.47 -21.94
N MET A 347 9.77 6.45 -21.60
CA MET A 347 8.79 6.54 -20.52
C MET A 347 9.43 6.74 -19.14
N PHE A 348 10.70 6.37 -18.94
CA PHE A 348 11.43 6.58 -17.69
C PHE A 348 12.29 7.86 -17.67
N GLU A 349 12.21 8.74 -18.67
CA GLU A 349 13.04 9.96 -18.73
C GLU A 349 12.89 10.87 -17.50
N LYS A 350 11.73 10.85 -16.85
CA LYS A 350 11.46 11.64 -15.64
C LYS A 350 11.78 10.91 -14.35
N SER A 351 12.06 9.61 -14.41
CA SER A 351 12.44 8.80 -13.26
C SER A 351 13.87 9.09 -12.83
N ARG A 352 14.10 9.18 -11.51
CA ARG A 352 15.41 9.55 -10.97
C ARG A 352 16.31 8.33 -10.82
N ASN A 353 17.61 8.52 -11.03
CA ASN A 353 18.63 7.49 -10.75
C ASN A 353 18.30 6.14 -11.42
N ILE A 354 17.86 6.18 -12.67
CA ILE A 354 17.69 4.98 -13.49
C ILE A 354 19.01 4.72 -14.24
N ASN A 355 19.58 3.57 -13.99
CA ASN A 355 20.69 3.03 -14.75
C ASN A 355 20.17 2.09 -15.83
N TYR A 356 20.91 1.95 -16.92
CA TYR A 356 20.58 1.00 -17.98
C TYR A 356 21.77 0.07 -18.17
N ILE A 357 21.50 -1.23 -18.33
CA ILE A 357 22.52 -2.18 -18.77
C ILE A 357 22.88 -1.90 -20.25
N ASP A 358 24.07 -2.31 -20.67
CA ASP A 358 24.54 -2.05 -22.02
C ASP A 358 23.81 -2.92 -23.07
N THR A 359 23.50 -4.17 -22.72
CA THR A 359 22.85 -5.11 -23.62
C THR A 359 21.35 -4.85 -23.74
N THR A 360 20.89 -4.54 -24.96
CA THR A 360 19.48 -4.60 -25.35
C THR A 360 19.29 -5.78 -26.32
N VAL A 361 18.30 -6.65 -26.04
CA VAL A 361 18.01 -7.80 -26.92
C VAL A 361 16.90 -7.45 -27.88
N THR A 362 17.19 -7.49 -29.19
CA THR A 362 16.22 -7.23 -30.25
C THR A 362 15.89 -8.52 -31.00
N LEU A 363 14.66 -9.00 -30.82
CA LEU A 363 14.12 -10.12 -31.58
C LEU A 363 13.48 -9.62 -32.89
N ARG A 364 13.66 -10.38 -33.96
CA ARG A 364 12.94 -10.17 -35.22
C ARG A 364 12.03 -11.37 -35.48
N SER A 365 10.92 -11.41 -34.75
CA SER A 365 9.96 -12.51 -34.65
C SER A 365 10.44 -13.66 -33.76
N ALA A 366 11.04 -14.69 -34.33
CA ALA A 366 11.58 -15.82 -33.59
C ALA A 366 12.97 -15.54 -33.03
N MET A 367 13.28 -16.18 -31.90
CA MET A 367 14.60 -16.11 -31.29
C MET A 367 15.62 -16.88 -32.09
N THR A 368 16.78 -16.27 -32.33
CA THR A 368 17.94 -16.86 -33.02
C THR A 368 19.03 -17.25 -32.01
N GLU A 369 20.07 -17.92 -32.47
CA GLU A 369 21.25 -18.25 -31.67
C GLU A 369 21.96 -16.98 -31.14
N GLU A 370 22.10 -15.96 -32.00
CA GLU A 370 22.64 -14.64 -31.63
C GLU A 370 21.81 -13.97 -30.51
N ASN A 371 20.48 -14.09 -30.56
CA ASN A 371 19.63 -13.58 -29.49
C ASN A 371 19.85 -14.34 -28.16
N ALA A 372 20.05 -15.66 -28.22
CA ALA A 372 20.36 -16.46 -27.03
C ALA A 372 21.69 -16.05 -26.40
N GLU A 373 22.72 -15.77 -27.21
CA GLU A 373 24.01 -15.21 -26.74
C GLU A 373 23.84 -13.82 -26.13
N ALA A 374 23.02 -12.96 -26.74
CA ALA A 374 22.73 -11.63 -26.18
C ALA A 374 21.98 -11.72 -24.84
N ILE A 375 21.06 -12.66 -24.68
CA ILE A 375 20.37 -12.93 -23.41
C ILE A 375 21.37 -13.43 -22.36
N ASP A 376 22.35 -14.26 -22.75
CA ASP A 376 23.39 -14.72 -21.84
C ASP A 376 24.27 -13.58 -21.34
N ARG A 377 24.68 -12.65 -22.23
CA ARG A 377 25.40 -11.42 -21.85
C ARG A 377 24.54 -10.53 -20.94
N MET A 378 23.26 -10.35 -21.25
CA MET A 378 22.31 -9.60 -20.40
C MET A 378 22.24 -10.20 -19.00
N ALA A 379 22.16 -11.52 -18.87
CA ALA A 379 22.17 -12.19 -17.58
C ALA A 379 23.48 -11.96 -16.80
N GLU A 380 24.62 -11.97 -17.49
CA GLU A 380 25.93 -11.66 -16.88
C GLU A 380 25.98 -10.22 -16.33
N GLU A 381 25.51 -9.22 -17.10
CA GLU A 381 25.43 -7.83 -16.66
C GLU A 381 24.50 -7.64 -15.45
N LEU A 382 23.36 -8.36 -15.45
CA LEU A 382 22.37 -8.30 -14.36
C LEU A 382 22.84 -9.01 -13.08
N CYS A 383 23.78 -9.95 -13.16
CA CYS A 383 24.32 -10.65 -11.98
C CYS A 383 25.54 -9.95 -11.34
N ARG A 384 26.02 -8.87 -11.94
CA ARG A 384 27.07 -7.99 -11.35
C ARG A 384 26.43 -7.00 -10.38
#